data_fa9e9eb40b8fe950ebcec2af9d2afdb3
#
_entry.id   fa9e9eb40b8fe950ebcec2af9d2afdb3
#
_cell.length_a   1.000
_cell.length_b   1.000
_cell.length_c   1.000
_cell.angle_alpha   90.00
_cell.angle_beta   90.00
_cell.angle_gamma   90.00
#
_symmetry.space_group_name_H-M   'P 1'
#
loop_
_entity.id
_entity.type
_entity.pdbx_description
1 polymer ?
#
loop_
_entity_poly.entity_id
_entity_poly.type
_entity_poly.pdbx_seq_one_letter_code
_entity_poly.pdbx_strand_id
1 'polypeptide(L)'
;MQGMTRPDRDLWDAGEVTGHLVPPGSVFAFLAEHRTELFPDEFTADLFPSRTGRPSLPADLVGSVLVLKELYDLPDTQTADALKFDIRWKVACGRSLLQMSFDPSALVYWRKRIAKSERPDRVSDAVAEVIAGTGILRGRRKRCVDSTVFDDAVATMDTVSQLMAAMRKVARVVPGAAGVIAGVCRLDYSRPGKPDIDWDDPAAKEQLVSDLVNDALAVLAELTGEGAPERDAAAADALGLLALVAGQDVEPAEGSDGTDGRWRIARKVAPDRVISTVDRQARHTRKCKSKRRDGFRGHVAAEPESGLITDCEMTMATGPGSTDAENGVKMACRDRFHGDSASAGDGGDDAAGAGQGADAGPAAGPAQPGPGTAAGPEPEAHPEPEPEPQPEPEREGTGEQGRADDLEVYGDSAYGSGEARAAYRDAGHDTVIKPKPLRPAVPGGFTLDDFTISEDDGTVTCPAGITRPMSPARTVTFGAACAGCPLRQRCTTARDGRSMTIHPHEGLLRAARAQSRTAEFRQAYPTRSMIERVIAWTATQNGRRVKLRYIGTAKNDAWLHNRCAALNLRTLLRHGLTRSGGAWVLA
;
A
#
# COMPACT_ATOMS: atom_id res chain seq x y z
N MET A 1 -34.96 9.03 -2.90
CA MET A 1 -35.00 10.17 -3.85
C MET A 1 -33.70 10.94 -3.72
N GLN A 2 -33.13 11.38 -4.84
CA GLN A 2 -31.97 12.26 -4.86
C GLN A 2 -32.35 13.66 -4.37
N GLY A 3 -31.49 14.29 -3.56
CA GLY A 3 -31.60 15.70 -3.22
C GLY A 3 -30.95 16.55 -4.30
N MET A 4 -31.64 17.60 -4.72
CA MET A 4 -31.16 18.52 -5.74
C MET A 4 -30.58 19.78 -5.09
N THR A 5 -29.59 20.36 -5.71
CA THR A 5 -29.08 21.67 -5.35
C THR A 5 -30.17 22.71 -5.60
N ARG A 6 -30.44 23.57 -4.62
CA ARG A 6 -31.42 24.65 -4.77
C ARG A 6 -30.76 25.89 -5.34
N PRO A 7 -31.26 26.45 -6.44
CA PRO A 7 -30.73 27.69 -7.00
C PRO A 7 -31.10 28.93 -6.16
N ASP A 8 -32.20 28.85 -5.39
CA ASP A 8 -32.67 29.97 -4.58
C ASP A 8 -31.78 30.16 -3.35
N ARG A 9 -31.15 31.31 -3.27
CA ARG A 9 -30.34 31.70 -2.14
C ARG A 9 -31.22 32.25 -1.01
N ASP A 10 -30.93 31.82 0.22
CA ASP A 10 -31.53 32.34 1.43
C ASP A 10 -30.96 33.76 1.71
N LEU A 11 -31.76 34.63 2.32
CA LEU A 11 -31.30 35.96 2.79
C LEU A 11 -30.03 35.86 3.66
N TRP A 12 -29.86 34.76 4.35
CA TRP A 12 -28.70 34.42 5.19
C TRP A 12 -27.70 33.51 4.50
N ASP A 13 -27.63 33.50 3.18
CA ASP A 13 -26.62 32.72 2.44
C ASP A 13 -25.21 33.11 2.90
N ALA A 14 -24.41 32.13 3.31
CA ALA A 14 -23.09 32.41 3.87
C ALA A 14 -22.16 33.04 2.83
N GLY A 15 -22.29 32.66 1.55
CA GLY A 15 -21.50 33.22 0.45
C GLY A 15 -21.77 34.72 0.27
N GLU A 16 -23.05 35.12 0.26
CA GLU A 16 -23.43 36.50 0.09
C GLU A 16 -23.03 37.36 1.30
N VAL A 17 -23.24 36.85 2.53
CA VAL A 17 -23.02 37.65 3.75
C VAL A 17 -21.54 37.68 4.17
N THR A 18 -20.84 36.57 4.04
CA THR A 18 -19.50 36.38 4.60
C THR A 18 -18.43 35.90 3.60
N GLY A 19 -18.79 35.76 2.31
CA GLY A 19 -17.87 35.28 1.28
C GLY A 19 -16.55 36.07 1.19
N HIS A 20 -16.64 37.41 1.43
CA HIS A 20 -15.47 38.31 1.47
C HIS A 20 -14.44 37.98 2.57
N LEU A 21 -14.83 37.17 3.58
CA LEU A 21 -13.92 36.73 4.66
C LEU A 21 -13.15 35.43 4.26
N VAL A 22 -13.57 34.75 3.20
CA VAL A 22 -12.90 33.55 2.76
C VAL A 22 -11.65 33.89 1.95
N PRO A 23 -10.46 33.35 2.32
CA PRO A 23 -9.24 33.69 1.60
C PRO A 23 -9.32 33.34 0.10
N PRO A 24 -9.03 34.30 -0.80
CA PRO A 24 -9.01 34.03 -2.23
C PRO A 24 -7.95 32.97 -2.59
N GLY A 25 -8.19 32.19 -3.63
CA GLY A 25 -7.31 31.06 -4.04
C GLY A 25 -7.30 29.87 -3.08
N SER A 26 -8.13 29.89 -2.03
CA SER A 26 -8.30 28.74 -1.14
C SER A 26 -9.28 27.71 -1.74
N VAL A 27 -9.18 26.45 -1.28
CA VAL A 27 -10.16 25.41 -1.63
C VAL A 27 -11.58 25.81 -1.24
N PHE A 28 -11.75 26.59 -0.18
CA PHE A 28 -13.06 27.11 0.23
C PHE A 28 -13.66 28.08 -0.80
N ALA A 29 -12.87 29.03 -1.27
CA ALA A 29 -13.30 29.98 -2.29
C ALA A 29 -13.62 29.27 -3.60
N PHE A 30 -12.77 28.35 -4.02
CA PHE A 30 -12.99 27.55 -5.23
C PHE A 30 -14.29 26.73 -5.16
N LEU A 31 -14.53 26.02 -4.05
CA LEU A 31 -15.76 25.26 -3.89
C LEU A 31 -16.99 26.17 -3.81
N ALA A 32 -16.87 27.35 -3.19
CA ALA A 32 -17.98 28.30 -3.17
C ALA A 32 -18.45 28.69 -4.58
N GLU A 33 -17.52 28.83 -5.49
CA GLU A 33 -17.78 29.24 -6.87
C GLU A 33 -18.12 28.06 -7.79
N HIS A 34 -17.43 26.92 -7.65
CA HIS A 34 -17.43 25.86 -8.65
C HIS A 34 -17.92 24.50 -8.15
N ARG A 35 -18.50 24.36 -6.95
CA ARG A 35 -18.92 23.07 -6.41
C ARG A 35 -19.97 22.36 -7.27
N THR A 36 -20.87 23.12 -7.91
CA THR A 36 -21.95 22.59 -8.74
C THR A 36 -21.45 22.03 -10.07
N GLU A 37 -20.38 22.61 -10.61
CA GLU A 37 -19.71 22.12 -11.80
C GLU A 37 -18.78 20.93 -11.48
N LEU A 38 -18.14 20.94 -10.31
CA LEU A 38 -17.28 19.85 -9.87
C LEU A 38 -18.08 18.61 -9.42
N PHE A 39 -19.24 18.84 -8.80
CA PHE A 39 -20.14 17.80 -8.29
C PHE A 39 -21.59 18.07 -8.74
N PRO A 40 -21.87 17.94 -10.03
CA PRO A 40 -23.23 18.13 -10.56
C PRO A 40 -24.20 17.07 -10.02
N ASP A 41 -25.49 17.25 -10.25
CA ASP A 41 -26.50 16.32 -9.73
C ASP A 41 -26.29 14.88 -10.22
N GLU A 42 -25.75 14.69 -11.43
CA GLU A 42 -25.38 13.39 -12.01
C GLU A 42 -24.31 12.64 -11.19
N PHE A 43 -23.50 13.37 -10.43
CA PHE A 43 -22.46 12.79 -9.56
C PHE A 43 -23.01 11.75 -8.57
N THR A 44 -24.28 11.85 -8.17
CA THR A 44 -24.92 10.92 -7.23
C THR A 44 -26.21 10.31 -7.75
N ALA A 45 -26.59 10.49 -9.02
CA ALA A 45 -27.86 10.04 -9.58
C ALA A 45 -28.07 8.52 -9.48
N ASP A 46 -27.03 7.75 -9.78
CA ASP A 46 -26.99 6.28 -9.67
C ASP A 46 -27.23 5.76 -8.25
N LEU A 47 -26.88 6.56 -7.24
CA LEU A 47 -27.05 6.18 -5.84
C LEU A 47 -28.52 6.25 -5.38
N PHE A 48 -29.37 7.00 -6.07
CA PHE A 48 -30.76 7.26 -5.65
C PHE A 48 -31.77 7.06 -6.80
N PRO A 49 -31.91 5.83 -7.32
CA PRO A 49 -32.79 5.56 -8.46
C PRO A 49 -34.28 5.80 -8.14
N SER A 50 -34.68 5.76 -6.86
CA SER A 50 -36.07 6.00 -6.46
C SER A 50 -36.42 7.48 -6.56
N ARG A 51 -37.63 7.76 -7.13
CA ARG A 51 -38.21 9.10 -7.19
C ARG A 51 -39.07 9.44 -5.96
N THR A 52 -39.26 8.50 -5.05
CA THR A 52 -40.10 8.65 -3.86
C THR A 52 -39.28 8.56 -2.59
N GLY A 53 -39.76 9.12 -1.48
CA GLY A 53 -39.15 9.13 -0.18
C GLY A 53 -38.48 10.47 0.17
N ARG A 54 -37.85 10.52 1.35
CA ARG A 54 -37.13 11.72 1.80
C ARG A 54 -35.94 12.01 0.87
N PRO A 55 -35.76 13.25 0.40
CA PRO A 55 -34.60 13.62 -0.39
C PRO A 55 -33.28 13.39 0.39
N SER A 56 -32.24 12.91 -0.31
CA SER A 56 -30.88 12.86 0.19
C SER A 56 -30.28 14.26 0.33
N LEU A 57 -29.04 14.34 0.81
CA LEU A 57 -28.25 15.56 0.67
C LEU A 57 -27.93 15.78 -0.82
N PRO A 58 -27.81 17.04 -1.30
CA PRO A 58 -27.39 17.36 -2.66
C PRO A 58 -25.97 16.88 -2.97
N ALA A 59 -25.69 16.61 -4.24
CA ALA A 59 -24.42 16.10 -4.74
C ALA A 59 -23.26 17.05 -4.45
N ASP A 60 -23.42 18.33 -4.74
CA ASP A 60 -22.45 19.41 -4.52
C ASP A 60 -22.06 19.54 -3.04
N LEU A 61 -23.02 19.44 -2.12
CA LEU A 61 -22.77 19.44 -0.70
C LEU A 61 -21.93 18.24 -0.26
N VAL A 62 -22.32 17.03 -0.70
CA VAL A 62 -21.64 15.79 -0.29
C VAL A 62 -20.21 15.76 -0.83
N GLY A 63 -20.02 16.07 -2.12
CA GLY A 63 -18.69 16.14 -2.75
C GLY A 63 -17.78 17.15 -2.05
N SER A 64 -18.27 18.38 -1.82
CA SER A 64 -17.51 19.43 -1.12
C SER A 64 -17.13 19.03 0.30
N VAL A 65 -18.06 18.43 1.06
CA VAL A 65 -17.77 17.97 2.43
C VAL A 65 -16.74 16.85 2.44
N LEU A 66 -16.80 15.90 1.51
CA LEU A 66 -15.81 14.81 1.42
C LEU A 66 -14.41 15.35 1.10
N VAL A 67 -14.29 16.27 0.13
CA VAL A 67 -13.01 16.94 -0.17
C VAL A 67 -12.44 17.67 1.04
N LEU A 68 -13.24 18.52 1.66
CA LEU A 68 -12.79 19.31 2.82
C LEU A 68 -12.45 18.43 4.01
N LYS A 69 -13.27 17.40 4.27
CA LYS A 69 -13.03 16.41 5.33
C LYS A 69 -11.64 15.77 5.22
N GLU A 70 -11.30 15.29 4.05
CA GLU A 70 -10.02 14.59 3.83
C GLU A 70 -8.84 15.59 3.72
N LEU A 71 -9.07 16.79 3.18
CA LEU A 71 -8.05 17.85 3.15
C LEU A 71 -7.60 18.27 4.55
N TYR A 72 -8.55 18.34 5.49
CA TYR A 72 -8.28 18.75 6.88
C TYR A 72 -8.15 17.58 7.86
N ASP A 73 -8.26 16.36 7.37
CA ASP A 73 -8.17 15.13 8.16
C ASP A 73 -9.13 15.12 9.37
N LEU A 74 -10.41 15.42 9.15
CA LEU A 74 -11.39 15.51 10.22
C LEU A 74 -12.15 14.19 10.44
N PRO A 75 -12.41 13.78 11.69
CA PRO A 75 -13.42 12.77 12.02
C PRO A 75 -14.83 13.24 11.61
N ASP A 76 -15.76 12.29 11.46
CA ASP A 76 -17.13 12.61 11.02
C ASP A 76 -17.85 13.61 11.92
N THR A 77 -17.68 13.51 13.24
CA THR A 77 -18.23 14.46 14.21
C THR A 77 -17.68 15.86 14.02
N GLN A 78 -16.34 15.98 13.92
CA GLN A 78 -15.70 17.28 13.69
C GLN A 78 -16.03 17.86 12.31
N THR A 79 -16.26 17.01 11.31
CA THR A 79 -16.73 17.44 9.98
C THR A 79 -18.11 18.06 10.06
N ALA A 80 -19.04 17.42 10.78
CA ALA A 80 -20.38 17.96 11.00
C ALA A 80 -20.33 19.27 11.81
N ASP A 81 -19.46 19.35 12.83
CA ASP A 81 -19.27 20.58 13.62
C ASP A 81 -18.63 21.69 12.76
N ALA A 82 -17.64 21.37 11.92
CA ALA A 82 -17.07 22.36 10.99
C ALA A 82 -18.12 22.94 10.05
N LEU A 83 -18.98 22.10 9.45
CA LEU A 83 -20.07 22.55 8.59
C LEU A 83 -21.11 23.40 9.36
N LYS A 84 -21.28 23.15 10.66
CA LYS A 84 -22.22 23.91 11.51
C LYS A 84 -21.66 25.26 11.96
N PHE A 85 -20.40 25.33 12.34
CA PHE A 85 -19.83 26.47 13.05
C PHE A 85 -18.78 27.26 12.27
N ASP A 86 -18.10 26.65 11.27
CA ASP A 86 -17.07 27.34 10.49
C ASP A 86 -17.69 28.02 9.27
N ILE A 87 -17.58 29.35 9.23
CA ILE A 87 -18.10 30.18 8.13
C ILE A 87 -17.52 29.74 6.78
N ARG A 88 -16.23 29.41 6.72
CA ARG A 88 -15.55 28.97 5.48
C ARG A 88 -16.20 27.71 4.91
N TRP A 89 -16.58 26.76 5.78
CA TRP A 89 -17.28 25.54 5.39
C TRP A 89 -18.70 25.84 4.88
N LYS A 90 -19.41 26.75 5.55
CA LYS A 90 -20.73 27.17 5.10
C LYS A 90 -20.68 27.82 3.71
N VAL A 91 -19.74 28.73 3.50
CA VAL A 91 -19.52 29.38 2.19
C VAL A 91 -19.16 28.35 1.12
N ALA A 92 -18.16 27.49 1.35
CA ALA A 92 -17.73 26.47 0.40
C ALA A 92 -18.84 25.47 0.01
N CYS A 93 -19.72 25.15 0.96
CA CYS A 93 -20.81 24.19 0.77
C CYS A 93 -22.16 24.84 0.41
N GLY A 94 -22.22 26.14 0.13
CA GLY A 94 -23.45 26.85 -0.25
C GLY A 94 -24.54 26.76 0.82
N ARG A 95 -24.19 27.00 2.09
CA ARG A 95 -25.13 26.87 3.22
C ARG A 95 -25.53 28.24 3.77
N SER A 96 -26.74 28.32 4.28
CA SER A 96 -27.17 29.48 5.06
C SER A 96 -26.42 29.55 6.40
N LEU A 97 -26.13 30.77 6.90
CA LEU A 97 -25.52 30.99 8.22
C LEU A 97 -26.33 30.34 9.34
N LEU A 98 -27.66 30.35 9.23
CA LEU A 98 -28.58 29.79 10.22
C LEU A 98 -28.81 28.29 10.08
N GLN A 99 -28.36 27.70 8.98
CA GLN A 99 -28.62 26.30 8.69
C GLN A 99 -27.75 25.38 9.54
N MET A 100 -28.39 24.40 10.18
CA MET A 100 -27.70 23.34 10.95
C MET A 100 -27.02 22.35 10.02
N SER A 101 -26.00 21.66 10.54
CA SER A 101 -25.36 20.53 9.85
C SER A 101 -26.26 19.30 9.85
N PHE A 102 -25.83 18.29 9.11
CA PHE A 102 -26.41 16.94 9.17
C PHE A 102 -25.79 16.13 10.34
N ASP A 103 -26.45 15.06 10.73
CA ASP A 103 -25.92 14.10 11.71
C ASP A 103 -24.66 13.41 11.16
N PRO A 104 -23.59 13.22 11.94
CA PRO A 104 -22.36 12.54 11.51
C PRO A 104 -22.59 11.16 10.87
N SER A 105 -23.65 10.44 11.26
CA SER A 105 -24.02 9.16 10.66
C SER A 105 -24.36 9.25 9.16
N ALA A 106 -24.74 10.44 8.68
CA ALA A 106 -24.97 10.68 7.25
C ALA A 106 -23.70 10.43 6.44
N LEU A 107 -22.50 10.78 6.95
CA LEU A 107 -21.24 10.51 6.28
C LEU A 107 -20.93 9.00 6.21
N VAL A 108 -21.27 8.26 7.26
CA VAL A 108 -21.15 6.79 7.27
C VAL A 108 -22.07 6.17 6.22
N TYR A 109 -23.31 6.66 6.15
CA TYR A 109 -24.30 6.22 5.16
C TYR A 109 -23.81 6.49 3.72
N TRP A 110 -23.32 7.69 3.44
CA TRP A 110 -22.81 8.07 2.13
C TRP A 110 -21.61 7.22 1.70
N ARG A 111 -20.61 7.08 2.56
CA ARG A 111 -19.43 6.23 2.27
C ARG A 111 -19.81 4.78 1.97
N LYS A 112 -20.75 4.19 2.75
CA LYS A 112 -21.24 2.84 2.49
C LYS A 112 -21.94 2.73 1.13
N ARG A 113 -22.65 3.77 0.73
CA ARG A 113 -23.41 3.79 -0.50
C ARG A 113 -22.50 3.97 -1.71
N ILE A 114 -21.56 4.91 -1.63
CA ILE A 114 -20.52 5.14 -2.64
C ILE A 114 -19.68 3.87 -2.84
N ALA A 115 -19.20 3.24 -1.77
CA ALA A 115 -18.37 2.04 -1.83
C ALA A 115 -19.07 0.82 -2.45
N LYS A 116 -20.42 0.81 -2.52
CA LYS A 116 -21.22 -0.25 -3.16
C LYS A 116 -21.66 0.09 -4.57
N SER A 117 -21.37 1.28 -5.06
CA SER A 117 -21.73 1.74 -6.40
C SER A 117 -20.69 1.31 -7.43
N GLU A 118 -21.01 1.45 -8.69
CA GLU A 118 -20.12 1.21 -9.83
C GLU A 118 -18.96 2.22 -9.89
N ARG A 119 -19.11 3.39 -9.20
CA ARG A 119 -18.09 4.45 -9.15
C ARG A 119 -17.68 4.75 -7.70
N PRO A 120 -16.93 3.85 -7.02
CA PRO A 120 -16.51 4.03 -5.63
C PRO A 120 -15.54 5.21 -5.43
N ASP A 121 -14.76 5.54 -6.45
CA ASP A 121 -13.72 6.59 -6.42
C ASP A 121 -14.18 7.91 -7.08
N ARG A 122 -15.49 8.12 -7.23
CA ARG A 122 -16.09 9.26 -7.95
C ARG A 122 -15.56 10.64 -7.57
N VAL A 123 -15.15 10.87 -6.30
CA VAL A 123 -14.52 12.14 -5.87
C VAL A 123 -13.14 12.29 -6.51
N SER A 124 -12.36 11.21 -6.54
CA SER A 124 -11.06 11.19 -7.22
C SER A 124 -11.22 11.36 -8.73
N ASP A 125 -12.23 10.73 -9.31
CA ASP A 125 -12.53 10.82 -10.76
C ASP A 125 -12.90 12.25 -11.15
N ALA A 126 -13.79 12.92 -10.39
CA ALA A 126 -14.16 14.30 -10.66
C ALA A 126 -12.95 15.25 -10.64
N VAL A 127 -12.03 15.08 -9.68
CA VAL A 127 -10.79 15.88 -9.66
C VAL A 127 -9.83 15.50 -10.78
N ALA A 128 -9.79 14.22 -11.19
CA ALA A 128 -8.99 13.80 -12.33
C ALA A 128 -9.50 14.36 -13.66
N GLU A 129 -10.82 14.49 -13.83
CA GLU A 129 -11.43 15.17 -14.98
C GLU A 129 -11.00 16.64 -15.02
N VAL A 130 -10.91 17.32 -13.85
CA VAL A 130 -10.37 18.68 -13.77
C VAL A 130 -8.90 18.72 -14.22
N ILE A 131 -8.05 17.80 -13.71
CA ILE A 131 -6.64 17.71 -14.12
C ILE A 131 -6.53 17.52 -15.63
N ALA A 132 -7.27 16.57 -16.19
CA ALA A 132 -7.29 16.30 -17.64
C ALA A 132 -7.75 17.52 -18.43
N GLY A 133 -8.82 18.18 -17.98
CA GLY A 133 -9.37 19.39 -18.62
C GLY A 133 -8.38 20.55 -18.68
N THR A 134 -7.50 20.71 -17.68
CA THR A 134 -6.46 21.75 -17.69
C THR A 134 -5.30 21.44 -18.65
N GLY A 135 -5.12 20.20 -19.05
CA GLY A 135 -4.01 19.79 -19.89
C GLY A 135 -2.61 19.86 -19.23
N ILE A 136 -2.53 20.12 -17.91
CA ILE A 136 -1.25 20.30 -17.19
C ILE A 136 -0.32 19.10 -17.29
N LEU A 137 -0.87 17.89 -17.43
CA LEU A 137 -0.10 16.65 -17.55
C LEU A 137 0.16 16.22 -19.01
N ARG A 138 -0.34 16.97 -19.99
CA ARG A 138 -0.14 16.63 -21.42
C ARG A 138 1.34 16.64 -21.77
N GLY A 139 1.82 15.52 -22.35
CA GLY A 139 3.22 15.34 -22.73
C GLY A 139 4.20 15.14 -21.57
N ARG A 140 3.71 15.10 -20.32
CA ARG A 140 4.56 14.86 -19.14
C ARG A 140 4.65 13.37 -18.84
N ARG A 141 5.78 12.76 -19.23
CA ARG A 141 6.03 11.31 -19.15
C ARG A 141 6.61 10.85 -17.81
N LYS A 142 7.10 11.74 -16.96
CA LYS A 142 7.78 11.38 -15.70
C LYS A 142 6.78 11.06 -14.61
N ARG A 143 7.01 9.92 -13.91
CA ARG A 143 6.26 9.53 -12.70
C ARG A 143 7.23 9.13 -11.60
N CYS A 144 7.12 9.77 -10.46
CA CYS A 144 7.85 9.38 -9.26
C CYS A 144 6.94 8.52 -8.39
N VAL A 145 7.44 7.36 -7.94
CA VAL A 145 6.71 6.43 -7.08
C VAL A 145 7.39 6.28 -5.73
N ASP A 146 6.60 6.28 -4.66
CA ASP A 146 7.08 6.01 -3.31
C ASP A 146 5.94 5.50 -2.42
N SER A 147 6.25 4.97 -1.25
CA SER A 147 5.28 4.46 -0.30
C SER A 147 5.53 4.92 1.13
N THR A 148 4.48 4.91 1.93
CA THR A 148 4.59 5.15 3.37
C THR A 148 3.62 4.28 4.14
N VAL A 149 3.97 4.01 5.41
CA VAL A 149 3.08 3.28 6.31
C VAL A 149 2.20 4.27 7.05
N PHE A 150 0.90 4.03 7.00
CA PHE A 150 -0.11 4.71 7.80
C PHE A 150 -0.42 3.89 9.06
N ASP A 151 -0.43 4.56 10.21
CA ASP A 151 -0.72 3.90 11.48
C ASP A 151 -2.21 3.53 11.56
N ASP A 152 -2.51 2.32 12.01
CA ASP A 152 -3.86 1.75 12.11
C ASP A 152 -4.72 2.45 13.18
N ALA A 153 -6.04 2.34 13.02
CA ALA A 153 -7.03 2.84 13.97
C ALA A 153 -7.13 2.00 15.24
N VAL A 154 -6.82 0.70 15.15
CA VAL A 154 -6.97 -0.24 16.26
C VAL A 154 -5.68 -0.44 17.04
N ALA A 155 -5.83 -0.89 18.28
CA ALA A 155 -4.69 -1.26 19.11
C ALA A 155 -4.16 -2.65 18.71
N THR A 156 -2.84 -2.78 18.68
CA THR A 156 -2.17 -4.07 18.60
C THR A 156 -2.52 -4.93 19.82
N MET A 157 -2.83 -6.19 19.59
CA MET A 157 -3.20 -7.14 20.63
C MET A 157 -2.07 -8.16 20.81
N ASP A 158 -1.76 -8.48 22.08
CA ASP A 158 -0.93 -9.63 22.41
C ASP A 158 -1.68 -10.94 22.20
N THR A 159 -0.96 -12.06 22.17
CA THR A 159 -1.49 -13.40 21.87
C THR A 159 -2.64 -13.79 22.81
N VAL A 160 -2.51 -13.54 24.12
CA VAL A 160 -3.58 -13.82 25.11
C VAL A 160 -4.84 -13.02 24.79
N SER A 161 -4.69 -11.71 24.54
CA SER A 161 -5.81 -10.83 24.18
C SER A 161 -6.48 -11.24 22.86
N GLN A 162 -5.71 -11.71 21.88
CA GLN A 162 -6.25 -12.20 20.61
C GLN A 162 -7.06 -13.48 20.81
N LEU A 163 -6.53 -14.47 21.54
CA LEU A 163 -7.23 -15.73 21.84
C LEU A 163 -8.54 -15.47 22.59
N MET A 164 -8.49 -14.68 23.68
CA MET A 164 -9.69 -14.30 24.43
C MET A 164 -10.74 -13.60 23.56
N ALA A 165 -10.32 -12.68 22.69
CA ALA A 165 -11.22 -11.94 21.81
C ALA A 165 -11.81 -12.83 20.71
N ALA A 166 -11.02 -13.75 20.14
CA ALA A 166 -11.49 -14.71 19.15
C ALA A 166 -12.50 -15.69 19.73
N MET A 167 -12.24 -16.24 20.91
CA MET A 167 -13.18 -17.11 21.62
C MET A 167 -14.51 -16.41 21.92
N ARG A 168 -14.48 -15.18 22.42
CA ARG A 168 -15.68 -14.36 22.64
C ARG A 168 -16.42 -14.03 21.34
N LYS A 169 -15.70 -13.84 20.24
CA LYS A 169 -16.33 -13.64 18.91
C LYS A 169 -17.07 -14.90 18.47
N VAL A 170 -16.47 -16.09 18.63
CA VAL A 170 -17.09 -17.38 18.33
C VAL A 170 -18.34 -17.58 19.18
N ALA A 171 -18.25 -17.36 20.50
CA ALA A 171 -19.40 -17.47 21.41
C ALA A 171 -20.61 -16.61 20.99
N ARG A 172 -20.34 -15.42 20.43
CA ARG A 172 -21.38 -14.45 20.06
C ARG A 172 -21.96 -14.69 18.66
N VAL A 173 -21.11 -15.14 17.69
CA VAL A 173 -21.46 -15.17 16.27
C VAL A 173 -21.89 -16.56 15.82
N VAL A 174 -21.31 -17.62 16.39
CA VAL A 174 -21.59 -19.00 15.97
C VAL A 174 -22.77 -19.56 16.77
N PRO A 175 -23.89 -19.95 16.15
CA PRO A 175 -25.04 -20.50 16.84
C PRO A 175 -24.65 -21.73 17.67
N GLY A 176 -25.06 -21.77 18.95
CA GLY A 176 -24.76 -22.85 19.89
C GLY A 176 -23.37 -22.84 20.51
N ALA A 177 -22.43 -22.06 20.00
CA ALA A 177 -21.05 -22.05 20.47
C ALA A 177 -20.88 -21.63 21.94
N ALA A 178 -21.72 -20.75 22.45
CA ALA A 178 -21.66 -20.37 23.86
C ALA A 178 -21.86 -21.57 24.80
N GLY A 179 -22.78 -22.50 24.47
CA GLY A 179 -22.99 -23.74 25.21
C GLY A 179 -21.81 -24.71 25.11
N VAL A 180 -21.23 -24.84 23.89
CA VAL A 180 -20.03 -25.66 23.68
C VAL A 180 -18.86 -25.10 24.50
N ILE A 181 -18.59 -23.81 24.42
CA ILE A 181 -17.51 -23.14 25.18
C ILE A 181 -17.69 -23.37 26.68
N ALA A 182 -18.91 -23.20 27.22
CA ALA A 182 -19.18 -23.44 28.64
C ALA A 182 -18.98 -24.91 29.06
N GLY A 183 -19.14 -25.86 28.12
CA GLY A 183 -19.01 -27.30 28.40
C GLY A 183 -17.59 -27.85 28.27
N VAL A 184 -16.78 -27.34 27.34
CA VAL A 184 -15.48 -27.92 27.01
C VAL A 184 -14.28 -27.10 27.49
N CYS A 185 -14.44 -25.77 27.69
CA CYS A 185 -13.35 -24.91 28.06
C CYS A 185 -13.05 -24.91 29.56
N ARG A 186 -11.77 -24.73 29.88
CA ARG A 186 -11.28 -24.57 31.24
C ARG A 186 -11.45 -23.15 31.77
N LEU A 187 -11.35 -22.15 30.86
CA LEU A 187 -11.40 -20.74 31.21
C LEU A 187 -12.79 -20.14 30.98
N ASP A 188 -13.12 -19.12 31.78
CA ASP A 188 -14.36 -18.36 31.64
C ASP A 188 -14.20 -17.22 30.65
N TYR A 189 -14.82 -17.36 29.46
CA TYR A 189 -14.81 -16.36 28.40
C TYR A 189 -15.95 -15.32 28.48
N SER A 190 -16.85 -15.48 29.45
CA SER A 190 -17.98 -14.55 29.65
C SER A 190 -17.54 -13.21 30.25
N ARG A 191 -16.47 -13.21 31.03
CA ARG A 191 -15.96 -12.03 31.73
C ARG A 191 -15.11 -11.15 30.79
N PRO A 192 -15.22 -9.81 30.84
CA PRO A 192 -14.36 -8.91 30.11
C PRO A 192 -12.91 -8.94 30.66
N GLY A 193 -11.95 -8.54 29.81
CA GLY A 193 -10.54 -8.44 30.22
C GLY A 193 -9.76 -9.75 30.06
N LYS A 194 -8.56 -9.78 30.61
CA LYS A 194 -7.68 -10.95 30.70
C LYS A 194 -8.00 -11.76 31.95
N PRO A 195 -7.69 -13.07 31.96
CA PRO A 195 -7.76 -13.88 33.17
C PRO A 195 -6.90 -13.30 34.31
N ASP A 196 -7.38 -13.51 35.55
CA ASP A 196 -6.67 -13.10 36.77
C ASP A 196 -5.62 -14.16 37.12
N ILE A 197 -4.37 -13.87 36.84
CA ILE A 197 -3.21 -14.72 37.14
C ILE A 197 -2.08 -13.84 37.68
N ASP A 198 -1.06 -14.44 38.27
CA ASP A 198 0.19 -13.75 38.55
C ASP A 198 0.92 -13.44 37.25
N TRP A 199 0.80 -12.18 36.79
CA TRP A 199 1.41 -11.72 35.54
C TRP A 199 2.93 -11.55 35.61
N ASP A 200 3.53 -11.63 36.78
CA ASP A 200 4.99 -11.60 36.95
C ASP A 200 5.59 -13.01 36.96
N ASP A 201 4.78 -14.04 37.20
CA ASP A 201 5.20 -15.45 37.14
C ASP A 201 5.23 -15.97 35.66
N PRO A 202 6.40 -16.35 35.11
CA PRO A 202 6.52 -16.96 33.79
C PRO A 202 5.74 -18.29 33.67
N ALA A 203 5.69 -19.11 34.74
CA ALA A 203 5.02 -20.41 34.71
C ALA A 203 3.49 -20.23 34.61
N ALA A 204 2.93 -19.27 35.36
CA ALA A 204 1.52 -18.95 35.29
C ALA A 204 1.11 -18.45 33.89
N LYS A 205 1.99 -17.65 33.22
CA LYS A 205 1.77 -17.21 31.83
C LYS A 205 1.81 -18.38 30.85
N GLU A 206 2.76 -19.28 30.97
CA GLU A 206 2.88 -20.46 30.09
C GLU A 206 1.67 -21.39 30.28
N GLN A 207 1.23 -21.61 31.52
CA GLN A 207 0.02 -22.37 31.80
C GLN A 207 -1.21 -21.73 31.17
N LEU A 208 -1.39 -20.42 31.33
CA LEU A 208 -2.49 -19.68 30.70
C LEU A 208 -2.49 -19.82 29.18
N VAL A 209 -1.33 -19.71 28.52
CA VAL A 209 -1.22 -19.90 27.07
C VAL A 209 -1.62 -21.32 26.67
N SER A 210 -1.16 -22.33 27.42
CA SER A 210 -1.56 -23.73 27.22
C SER A 210 -3.06 -23.91 27.33
N ASP A 211 -3.69 -23.39 28.40
CA ASP A 211 -5.14 -23.49 28.61
C ASP A 211 -5.93 -22.80 27.49
N LEU A 212 -5.53 -21.58 27.06
CA LEU A 212 -6.16 -20.85 25.96
C LEU A 212 -6.09 -21.58 24.62
N VAL A 213 -4.94 -22.19 24.31
CA VAL A 213 -4.75 -22.93 23.06
C VAL A 213 -5.56 -24.23 23.09
N ASN A 214 -5.52 -24.98 24.19
CA ASN A 214 -6.29 -26.22 24.35
C ASN A 214 -7.80 -25.95 24.28
N ASP A 215 -8.30 -24.91 24.95
CA ASP A 215 -9.70 -24.47 24.86
C ASP A 215 -10.08 -24.13 23.40
N ALA A 216 -9.22 -23.39 22.68
CA ALA A 216 -9.47 -23.04 21.28
C ALA A 216 -9.52 -24.29 20.39
N LEU A 217 -8.59 -25.24 20.57
CA LEU A 217 -8.57 -26.50 19.82
C LEU A 217 -9.79 -27.37 20.13
N ALA A 218 -10.21 -27.47 21.39
CA ALA A 218 -11.40 -28.21 21.80
C ALA A 218 -12.67 -27.62 21.16
N VAL A 219 -12.83 -26.30 21.21
CA VAL A 219 -13.97 -25.59 20.60
C VAL A 219 -13.98 -25.77 19.08
N LEU A 220 -12.82 -25.70 18.43
CA LEU A 220 -12.71 -25.94 16.99
C LEU A 220 -13.09 -27.38 16.64
N ALA A 221 -12.60 -28.37 17.38
CA ALA A 221 -12.92 -29.78 17.16
C ALA A 221 -14.44 -30.04 17.26
N GLU A 222 -15.11 -29.51 18.29
CA GLU A 222 -16.56 -29.67 18.48
C GLU A 222 -17.39 -28.91 17.41
N LEU A 223 -16.93 -27.75 17.00
CA LEU A 223 -17.69 -26.91 16.06
C LEU A 223 -17.38 -27.17 14.58
N THR A 224 -16.27 -27.81 14.23
CA THR A 224 -15.87 -28.08 12.82
C THR A 224 -15.68 -29.57 12.52
N GLY A 225 -15.93 -30.47 13.48
CA GLY A 225 -15.81 -31.93 13.33
C GLY A 225 -16.82 -32.53 12.33
N GLU A 226 -16.72 -33.84 12.10
CA GLU A 226 -17.63 -34.58 11.21
C GLU A 226 -19.09 -34.39 11.67
N GLY A 227 -19.98 -34.03 10.71
CA GLY A 227 -21.40 -33.77 11.00
C GLY A 227 -21.72 -32.35 11.48
N ALA A 228 -20.75 -31.45 11.54
CA ALA A 228 -21.01 -30.04 11.86
C ALA A 228 -21.98 -29.43 10.84
N PRO A 229 -22.98 -28.64 11.28
CA PRO A 229 -23.93 -28.01 10.37
C PRO A 229 -23.22 -26.98 9.46
N GLU A 230 -23.75 -26.79 8.27
CA GLU A 230 -23.31 -25.74 7.37
C GLU A 230 -23.41 -24.36 8.06
N ARG A 231 -22.37 -23.57 7.94
CA ARG A 231 -22.24 -22.29 8.64
C ARG A 231 -22.41 -21.13 7.68
N ASP A 232 -23.03 -20.05 8.14
CA ASP A 232 -22.99 -18.80 7.41
C ASP A 232 -21.58 -18.22 7.35
N ALA A 233 -21.36 -17.26 6.44
CA ALA A 233 -20.06 -16.64 6.23
C ALA A 233 -19.49 -15.97 7.50
N ALA A 234 -20.34 -15.45 8.38
CA ALA A 234 -19.90 -14.79 9.61
C ALA A 234 -19.41 -15.81 10.66
N ALA A 235 -20.09 -16.94 10.78
CA ALA A 235 -19.69 -18.03 11.66
C ALA A 235 -18.39 -18.70 11.15
N ALA A 236 -18.31 -18.99 9.86
CA ALA A 236 -17.10 -19.54 9.24
C ALA A 236 -15.90 -18.60 9.43
N ASP A 237 -16.09 -17.28 9.24
CA ASP A 237 -15.06 -16.26 9.49
C ASP A 237 -14.60 -16.21 10.96
N ALA A 238 -15.52 -16.35 11.91
CA ALA A 238 -15.18 -16.35 13.33
C ALA A 238 -14.35 -17.58 13.73
N LEU A 239 -14.72 -18.78 13.24
CA LEU A 239 -13.97 -20.01 13.46
C LEU A 239 -12.60 -19.99 12.77
N GLY A 240 -12.52 -19.53 11.52
CA GLY A 240 -11.26 -19.35 10.80
C GLY A 240 -10.31 -18.39 11.52
N LEU A 241 -10.84 -17.30 12.10
CA LEU A 241 -10.04 -16.39 12.93
C LEU A 241 -9.51 -17.06 14.19
N LEU A 242 -10.34 -17.87 14.88
CA LEU A 242 -9.91 -18.59 16.07
C LEU A 242 -8.79 -19.59 15.74
N ALA A 243 -8.95 -20.36 14.66
CA ALA A 243 -7.93 -21.31 14.20
C ALA A 243 -6.60 -20.60 13.88
N LEU A 244 -6.67 -19.47 13.17
CA LEU A 244 -5.49 -18.67 12.83
C LEU A 244 -4.77 -18.17 14.08
N VAL A 245 -5.50 -17.56 15.03
CA VAL A 245 -4.91 -16.97 16.24
C VAL A 245 -4.35 -18.05 17.17
N ALA A 246 -4.99 -19.23 17.21
CA ALA A 246 -4.50 -20.35 18.01
C ALA A 246 -3.18 -20.95 17.48
N GLY A 247 -2.85 -20.73 16.19
CA GLY A 247 -1.65 -21.28 15.56
C GLY A 247 -0.53 -20.28 15.23
N GLN A 248 -0.84 -18.97 15.13
CA GLN A 248 0.14 -18.03 14.54
C GLN A 248 1.33 -17.67 15.44
N ASP A 249 1.15 -17.63 16.75
CA ASP A 249 2.14 -17.14 17.72
C ASP A 249 2.42 -18.14 18.85
N VAL A 250 2.10 -19.41 18.64
CA VAL A 250 2.32 -20.45 19.63
C VAL A 250 3.17 -21.58 19.05
N GLU A 251 3.95 -22.21 19.90
CA GLU A 251 4.74 -23.40 19.58
C GLU A 251 4.66 -24.37 20.78
N PRO A 252 4.91 -25.68 20.61
CA PRO A 252 5.02 -26.59 21.74
C PRO A 252 6.00 -26.09 22.78
N ALA A 253 5.67 -26.31 24.06
CA ALA A 253 6.56 -25.93 25.16
C ALA A 253 7.88 -26.72 25.10
N GLU A 254 8.89 -26.29 25.80
CA GLU A 254 10.19 -26.94 25.80
C GLU A 254 10.08 -28.38 26.30
N GLY A 255 10.57 -29.34 25.51
CA GLY A 255 10.46 -30.75 25.79
C GLY A 255 9.07 -31.36 25.52
N SER A 256 8.22 -30.66 24.78
CA SER A 256 6.90 -31.10 24.30
C SER A 256 6.86 -31.10 22.77
N ASP A 257 5.99 -31.96 22.19
CA ASP A 257 5.61 -31.92 20.78
C ASP A 257 4.17 -31.34 20.57
N GLY A 258 3.55 -30.87 21.66
CA GLY A 258 2.19 -30.32 21.69
C GLY A 258 1.08 -31.33 21.94
N THR A 259 1.35 -32.64 21.81
CA THR A 259 0.34 -33.70 22.05
C THR A 259 -0.04 -33.82 23.52
N ASP A 260 0.83 -33.40 24.44
CA ASP A 260 0.61 -33.32 25.85
C ASP A 260 -0.17 -32.06 26.30
N GLY A 261 -0.54 -31.20 25.33
CA GLY A 261 -1.29 -29.97 25.57
C GLY A 261 -0.46 -28.82 26.16
N ARG A 262 0.86 -28.91 26.13
CA ARG A 262 1.75 -27.87 26.66
C ARG A 262 2.22 -26.94 25.54
N TRP A 263 1.86 -25.66 25.63
CA TRP A 263 2.12 -24.63 24.65
C TRP A 263 2.82 -23.42 25.25
N ARG A 264 3.63 -22.73 24.45
CA ARG A 264 4.23 -21.44 24.79
C ARG A 264 4.11 -20.46 23.65
N ILE A 265 4.30 -19.17 23.95
CA ILE A 265 4.40 -18.14 22.92
C ILE A 265 5.67 -18.38 22.10
N ALA A 266 5.52 -18.41 20.76
CA ALA A 266 6.63 -18.66 19.85
C ALA A 266 7.72 -17.60 19.96
N ARG A 267 8.99 -18.03 19.92
CA ARG A 267 10.15 -17.12 19.98
C ARG A 267 10.27 -16.24 18.74
N LYS A 268 9.69 -16.64 17.60
CA LYS A 268 9.68 -15.90 16.35
C LYS A 268 8.27 -15.46 16.00
N VAL A 269 8.16 -14.24 15.50
CA VAL A 269 6.88 -13.72 14.99
C VAL A 269 6.55 -14.45 13.69
N ALA A 270 5.30 -14.94 13.58
CA ALA A 270 4.82 -15.58 12.36
C ALA A 270 4.88 -14.59 11.17
N PRO A 271 5.24 -15.06 9.96
CA PRO A 271 5.09 -14.27 8.75
C PRO A 271 3.63 -13.79 8.61
N ASP A 272 3.45 -12.54 8.20
CA ASP A 272 2.11 -11.93 8.01
C ASP A 272 1.15 -12.02 9.20
N ARG A 273 1.71 -11.99 10.41
CA ARG A 273 0.96 -12.04 11.65
C ARG A 273 -0.20 -11.05 11.67
N VAL A 274 -1.41 -11.55 11.96
CA VAL A 274 -2.57 -10.72 12.30
C VAL A 274 -2.32 -10.07 13.67
N ILE A 275 -2.33 -8.75 13.72
CA ILE A 275 -1.97 -7.99 14.93
C ILE A 275 -3.19 -7.59 15.78
N SER A 276 -4.38 -7.73 15.22
CA SER A 276 -5.64 -7.41 15.90
C SER A 276 -6.77 -8.28 15.35
N THR A 277 -7.65 -8.76 16.25
CA THR A 277 -8.88 -9.45 15.86
C THR A 277 -9.97 -8.50 15.37
N VAL A 278 -9.79 -7.19 15.57
CA VAL A 278 -10.71 -6.13 15.12
C VAL A 278 -10.41 -5.73 13.68
N ASP A 279 -9.13 -5.47 13.36
CA ASP A 279 -8.68 -5.26 11.98
C ASP A 279 -7.68 -6.34 11.58
N ARG A 280 -8.19 -7.34 10.86
CA ARG A 280 -7.42 -8.51 10.45
C ARG A 280 -6.48 -8.23 9.27
N GLN A 281 -6.59 -7.06 8.63
CA GLN A 281 -5.74 -6.67 7.51
C GLN A 281 -4.60 -5.73 7.92
N ALA A 282 -4.65 -5.16 9.13
CA ALA A 282 -3.53 -4.42 9.68
C ALA A 282 -2.33 -5.35 9.95
N ARG A 283 -1.13 -4.87 9.65
CA ARG A 283 0.11 -5.67 9.77
C ARG A 283 1.22 -4.90 10.47
N HIS A 284 2.10 -5.66 11.14
CA HIS A 284 3.40 -5.13 11.57
C HIS A 284 4.30 -4.90 10.37
N THR A 285 4.97 -3.76 10.35
CA THR A 285 6.03 -3.49 9.40
C THR A 285 7.21 -2.79 10.06
N ARG A 286 8.37 -2.80 9.41
CA ARG A 286 9.58 -2.15 9.90
C ARG A 286 10.20 -1.33 8.78
N LYS A 287 10.35 -0.03 9.00
CA LYS A 287 11.19 0.81 8.14
C LYS A 287 12.69 0.61 8.47
N CYS A 288 13.02 0.37 9.74
CA CYS A 288 14.35 0.01 10.22
C CYS A 288 14.23 -0.83 11.51
N LYS A 289 15.34 -1.39 12.01
CA LYS A 289 15.34 -2.26 13.20
C LYS A 289 14.67 -1.62 14.43
N SER A 290 14.75 -0.30 14.59
CA SER A 290 14.22 0.45 15.74
C SER A 290 12.82 1.06 15.53
N LYS A 291 12.31 1.13 14.29
CA LYS A 291 11.03 1.79 13.98
C LYS A 291 10.01 0.78 13.45
N ARG A 292 9.28 0.16 14.39
CA ARG A 292 8.09 -0.62 14.07
C ARG A 292 6.91 0.31 13.82
N ARG A 293 6.03 -0.12 12.93
CA ARG A 293 4.73 0.50 12.67
C ARG A 293 3.71 -0.57 12.43
N ASP A 294 2.48 -0.27 12.78
CA ASP A 294 1.34 -1.15 12.67
C ASP A 294 0.28 -0.47 11.83
N GLY A 295 -0.15 -1.12 10.77
CA GLY A 295 -1.18 -0.55 9.90
C GLY A 295 -1.12 -1.01 8.46
N PHE A 296 -1.21 -0.05 7.55
CA PHE A 296 -1.33 -0.24 6.11
C PHE A 296 -0.25 0.53 5.38
N ARG A 297 0.05 0.12 4.15
CA ARG A 297 1.00 0.80 3.28
C ARG A 297 0.24 1.54 2.18
N GLY A 298 0.43 2.85 2.09
CA GLY A 298 -0.07 3.65 0.99
C GLY A 298 1.04 3.90 -0.02
N HIS A 299 0.78 3.55 -1.27
CA HIS A 299 1.62 3.79 -2.43
C HIS A 299 1.09 5.00 -3.18
N VAL A 300 1.98 5.82 -3.72
CA VAL A 300 1.63 7.05 -4.44
C VAL A 300 2.52 7.21 -5.64
N ALA A 301 1.93 7.53 -6.79
CA ALA A 301 2.60 7.99 -7.98
C ALA A 301 2.27 9.47 -8.21
N ALA A 302 3.26 10.27 -8.58
CA ALA A 302 3.07 11.69 -8.84
C ALA A 302 3.95 12.19 -9.99
N GLU A 303 3.45 13.18 -10.72
CA GLU A 303 4.24 13.89 -11.72
C GLU A 303 5.15 14.90 -11.01
N PRO A 304 6.48 14.85 -11.24
CA PRO A 304 7.45 15.57 -10.41
C PRO A 304 7.42 17.10 -10.55
N GLU A 305 7.08 17.65 -11.68
CA GLU A 305 7.14 19.09 -11.91
C GLU A 305 5.91 19.82 -11.39
N SER A 306 4.70 19.27 -11.63
CA SER A 306 3.45 19.83 -11.10
C SER A 306 3.19 19.47 -9.65
N GLY A 307 3.72 18.34 -9.20
CA GLY A 307 3.43 17.77 -7.88
C GLY A 307 2.04 17.13 -7.77
N LEU A 308 1.37 16.90 -8.91
CA LEU A 308 0.08 16.24 -8.94
C LEU A 308 0.23 14.73 -8.76
N ILE A 309 -0.63 14.18 -7.91
CA ILE A 309 -0.73 12.74 -7.68
C ILE A 309 -1.51 12.15 -8.84
N THR A 310 -0.89 11.24 -9.58
CA THR A 310 -1.50 10.60 -10.75
C THR A 310 -2.21 9.31 -10.40
N ASP A 311 -1.73 8.61 -9.35
CA ASP A 311 -2.36 7.40 -8.85
C ASP A 311 -1.98 7.13 -7.39
N CYS A 312 -2.79 6.32 -6.69
CA CYS A 312 -2.49 5.85 -5.35
C CYS A 312 -3.18 4.51 -5.06
N GLU A 313 -2.63 3.75 -4.12
CA GLU A 313 -3.22 2.48 -3.66
C GLU A 313 -2.85 2.22 -2.21
N MET A 314 -3.82 1.73 -1.43
CA MET A 314 -3.61 1.26 -0.06
C MET A 314 -3.57 -0.26 -0.03
N THR A 315 -2.51 -0.82 0.52
CA THR A 315 -2.35 -2.27 0.70
C THR A 315 -2.16 -2.63 2.17
N MET A 316 -2.25 -3.90 2.51
CA MET A 316 -1.69 -4.37 3.78
C MET A 316 -0.20 -3.97 3.85
N ALA A 317 0.32 -3.72 5.05
CA ALA A 317 1.71 -3.29 5.17
C ALA A 317 2.74 -4.38 4.81
N THR A 318 2.32 -5.65 4.86
CA THR A 318 3.07 -6.85 4.43
C THR A 318 2.11 -7.88 3.84
N GLY A 319 2.64 -8.88 3.14
CA GLY A 319 1.89 -9.97 2.51
C GLY A 319 1.83 -9.85 0.98
N PRO A 320 1.13 -10.78 0.32
CA PRO A 320 0.98 -10.79 -1.13
C PRO A 320 0.36 -9.48 -1.65
N GLY A 321 0.87 -8.97 -2.76
CA GLY A 321 0.37 -7.74 -3.38
C GLY A 321 0.72 -6.44 -2.64
N SER A 322 1.55 -6.50 -1.59
CA SER A 322 1.91 -5.33 -0.78
C SER A 322 3.28 -4.74 -1.09
N THR A 323 4.02 -5.31 -2.04
CA THR A 323 5.39 -4.87 -2.33
C THR A 323 5.40 -3.56 -3.12
N ASP A 324 6.42 -2.73 -2.86
CA ASP A 324 6.62 -1.48 -3.58
C ASP A 324 6.79 -1.74 -5.09
N ALA A 325 7.50 -2.81 -5.45
CA ALA A 325 7.73 -3.22 -6.83
C ALA A 325 6.43 -3.54 -7.59
N GLU A 326 5.56 -4.38 -7.04
CA GLU A 326 4.27 -4.73 -7.65
C GLU A 326 3.36 -3.52 -7.82
N ASN A 327 3.25 -2.70 -6.76
CA ASN A 327 2.35 -1.55 -6.78
C ASN A 327 2.88 -0.41 -7.67
N GLY A 328 4.21 -0.24 -7.77
CA GLY A 328 4.79 0.70 -8.72
C GLY A 328 4.45 0.36 -10.17
N VAL A 329 4.56 -0.92 -10.55
CA VAL A 329 4.16 -1.40 -11.89
C VAL A 329 2.66 -1.18 -12.13
N LYS A 330 1.81 -1.59 -11.18
CA LYS A 330 0.35 -1.40 -11.30
C LYS A 330 -0.02 0.07 -11.54
N MET A 331 0.54 0.99 -10.75
CA MET A 331 0.25 2.42 -10.87
C MET A 331 0.74 2.98 -12.21
N ALA A 332 1.88 2.53 -12.73
CA ALA A 332 2.36 2.96 -14.05
C ALA A 332 1.46 2.45 -15.18
N CYS A 333 1.06 1.17 -15.14
CA CYS A 333 0.22 0.56 -16.18
C CYS A 333 -1.21 1.10 -16.23
N ARG A 334 -1.73 1.66 -15.12
CA ARG A 334 -3.09 2.23 -15.05
C ARG A 334 -3.12 3.75 -15.00
N ASP A 335 -1.99 4.42 -15.28
CA ASP A 335 -1.92 5.88 -15.29
C ASP A 335 -2.82 6.46 -16.37
N ARG A 336 -3.92 7.09 -15.94
CA ARG A 336 -4.98 7.64 -16.82
C ARG A 336 -4.65 8.98 -17.47
N PHE A 337 -3.52 9.57 -17.11
CA PHE A 337 -3.06 10.85 -17.67
C PHE A 337 -2.00 10.68 -18.73
N HIS A 338 -1.76 9.43 -19.12
CA HIS A 338 -0.77 9.04 -20.10
C HIS A 338 -1.49 8.67 -21.41
N GLY A 339 -0.91 9.06 -22.53
CA GLY A 339 -1.52 8.91 -23.85
C GLY A 339 -2.36 10.11 -24.30
N ASP A 340 -2.59 10.25 -25.58
CA ASP A 340 -3.52 11.22 -26.16
C ASP A 340 -4.97 10.77 -25.86
N SER A 341 -5.50 11.17 -24.72
CA SER A 341 -6.93 11.02 -24.44
C SER A 341 -7.77 12.04 -25.21
N ALA A 342 -7.66 12.00 -26.53
CA ALA A 342 -8.53 12.72 -27.45
C ALA A 342 -9.57 11.77 -28.08
N SER A 343 -10.23 10.94 -27.25
CA SER A 343 -11.47 10.25 -27.65
C SER A 343 -12.25 9.84 -26.41
N ALA A 344 -12.83 10.84 -25.75
CA ALA A 344 -13.95 10.59 -24.86
C ALA A 344 -15.21 10.53 -25.72
N GLY A 345 -15.79 9.35 -25.86
CA GLY A 345 -17.14 9.17 -26.37
C GLY A 345 -17.22 8.24 -27.58
N ASP A 346 -17.24 6.96 -27.36
CA ASP A 346 -18.30 6.11 -27.91
C ASP A 346 -18.34 4.78 -27.14
N GLY A 347 -19.55 4.39 -26.71
CA GLY A 347 -19.80 3.17 -26.01
C GLY A 347 -19.77 1.95 -26.93
N GLY A 348 -19.42 0.82 -26.39
CA GLY A 348 -19.51 -0.48 -27.05
C GLY A 348 -19.25 -1.60 -26.06
N ASP A 349 -20.35 -2.24 -25.66
CA ASP A 349 -20.38 -3.52 -24.96
C ASP A 349 -19.44 -4.54 -25.61
N ASP A 350 -18.76 -5.32 -24.77
CA ASP A 350 -18.76 -6.76 -24.96
C ASP A 350 -18.36 -7.49 -23.66
N ALA A 351 -19.27 -8.35 -23.28
CA ALA A 351 -19.17 -9.25 -22.14
C ALA A 351 -18.56 -10.59 -22.56
N ALA A 352 -18.06 -11.26 -21.58
CA ALA A 352 -18.00 -12.71 -21.39
C ALA A 352 -16.62 -13.36 -21.36
N GLY A 353 -16.43 -14.16 -20.33
CA GLY A 353 -15.58 -15.30 -20.38
C GLY A 353 -14.99 -15.75 -19.05
N ALA A 354 -15.74 -16.53 -18.32
CA ALA A 354 -15.30 -17.29 -17.15
C ALA A 354 -14.23 -18.34 -17.50
N GLY A 355 -13.32 -18.63 -16.58
CA GLY A 355 -12.39 -19.74 -16.70
C GLY A 355 -11.74 -20.12 -15.37
N GLN A 356 -12.17 -21.23 -14.87
CA GLN A 356 -11.85 -21.96 -13.66
C GLN A 356 -10.37 -22.30 -13.45
N GLY A 357 -9.93 -22.25 -12.20
CA GLY A 357 -9.29 -23.25 -11.37
C GLY A 357 -8.07 -24.04 -11.87
N ALA A 358 -6.98 -23.93 -11.12
CA ALA A 358 -6.07 -25.06 -10.93
C ALA A 358 -5.33 -24.95 -9.60
N ASP A 359 -5.43 -26.00 -8.87
CA ASP A 359 -4.85 -26.41 -7.61
C ASP A 359 -3.32 -26.65 -7.77
N ALA A 360 -2.51 -26.23 -6.83
CA ALA A 360 -1.14 -26.69 -6.68
C ALA A 360 -0.67 -26.60 -5.22
N GLY A 361 -0.34 -27.75 -4.67
CA GLY A 361 0.10 -28.00 -3.32
C GLY A 361 1.50 -27.48 -2.96
N PRO A 362 1.95 -27.65 -1.70
CA PRO A 362 2.97 -26.83 -1.07
C PRO A 362 4.40 -27.31 -1.35
N ALA A 363 5.29 -26.36 -1.60
CA ALA A 363 6.73 -26.58 -1.70
C ALA A 363 7.46 -26.11 -0.43
N ALA A 364 8.44 -26.92 -0.05
CA ALA A 364 9.27 -26.83 1.15
C ALA A 364 10.11 -25.55 1.25
N GLY A 365 10.29 -25.06 2.48
CA GLY A 365 11.05 -23.87 2.81
C GLY A 365 12.59 -24.08 2.78
N PRO A 366 13.34 -23.00 2.56
CA PRO A 366 14.81 -23.03 2.63
C PRO A 366 15.37 -22.62 3.99
N ALA A 367 16.57 -23.18 4.25
CA ALA A 367 17.36 -23.08 5.46
C ALA A 367 17.91 -21.66 5.78
N GLN A 368 18.18 -21.43 7.04
CA GLN A 368 18.62 -20.17 7.64
C GLN A 368 20.14 -19.95 7.54
N PRO A 369 20.60 -18.68 7.53
CA PRO A 369 21.96 -18.34 7.92
C PRO A 369 22.05 -17.76 9.34
N GLY A 370 23.13 -18.10 10.04
CA GLY A 370 23.45 -17.74 11.42
C GLY A 370 23.92 -16.29 11.63
N PRO A 371 24.19 -15.87 12.87
CA PRO A 371 24.29 -14.48 13.28
C PRO A 371 25.66 -13.85 12.98
N GLY A 372 25.64 -12.64 12.42
CA GLY A 372 26.81 -11.79 12.20
C GLY A 372 26.97 -10.71 13.26
N THR A 373 28.17 -10.57 13.76
CA THR A 373 28.68 -9.64 14.76
C THR A 373 28.74 -8.19 14.26
N ALA A 374 28.67 -7.26 15.21
CA ALA A 374 28.71 -5.81 15.04
C ALA A 374 30.04 -5.29 14.45
N ALA A 375 29.98 -4.26 13.60
CA ALA A 375 31.13 -3.50 13.12
C ALA A 375 31.05 -2.04 13.60
N GLY A 376 32.19 -1.53 14.07
CA GLY A 376 32.39 -0.15 14.48
C GLY A 376 32.73 0.79 13.30
N PRO A 377 33.02 2.10 13.55
CA PRO A 377 32.97 3.15 12.52
C PRO A 377 34.20 3.13 11.58
N GLU A 378 33.92 3.50 10.32
CA GLU A 378 34.91 3.58 9.24
C GLU A 378 35.74 4.87 9.30
N PRO A 379 37.04 4.83 8.89
CA PRO A 379 37.85 6.02 8.65
C PRO A 379 37.68 6.55 7.22
N GLU A 380 37.78 7.88 7.09
CA GLU A 380 37.71 8.63 5.84
C GLU A 380 38.88 8.32 4.88
N ALA A 381 38.56 8.11 3.60
CA ALA A 381 39.54 7.85 2.54
C ALA A 381 39.76 9.09 1.66
N HIS A 382 41.01 9.41 1.39
CA HIS A 382 41.49 10.44 0.46
C HIS A 382 41.34 10.02 -1.00
N PRO A 383 41.15 10.94 -1.95
CA PRO A 383 40.93 10.61 -3.36
C PRO A 383 42.22 10.33 -4.11
N GLU A 384 42.24 9.26 -4.92
CA GLU A 384 43.28 8.96 -5.90
C GLU A 384 43.00 9.62 -7.27
N PRO A 385 44.02 9.90 -8.11
CA PRO A 385 43.89 10.66 -9.35
C PRO A 385 43.21 9.86 -10.49
N GLU A 386 42.48 10.57 -11.35
CA GLU A 386 41.73 10.04 -12.47
C GLU A 386 42.61 9.56 -13.64
N PRO A 387 42.27 8.44 -14.32
CA PRO A 387 42.93 8.05 -15.57
C PRO A 387 42.30 8.80 -16.78
N GLU A 388 43.18 9.10 -17.75
CA GLU A 388 42.84 9.83 -19.00
C GLU A 388 41.80 9.09 -19.88
N PRO A 389 40.97 9.84 -20.66
CA PRO A 389 39.88 9.24 -21.42
C PRO A 389 40.39 8.57 -22.72
N GLN A 390 39.93 7.33 -22.93
CA GLN A 390 40.07 6.65 -24.22
C GLN A 390 38.95 7.06 -25.18
N PRO A 391 39.20 7.10 -26.53
CA PRO A 391 38.21 7.53 -27.49
C PRO A 391 37.03 6.56 -27.58
N GLU A 392 35.82 7.15 -27.63
CA GLU A 392 34.56 6.43 -27.73
C GLU A 392 34.36 5.82 -29.12
N PRO A 393 33.76 4.60 -29.22
CA PRO A 393 33.27 4.09 -30.51
C PRO A 393 32.02 4.85 -30.94
N GLU A 394 32.01 5.27 -32.20
CA GLU A 394 30.87 5.92 -32.85
C GLU A 394 29.59 5.08 -32.73
N ARG A 395 28.57 5.61 -32.06
CA ARG A 395 27.24 5.01 -31.98
C ARG A 395 26.50 5.30 -33.29
N GLU A 396 26.29 4.27 -34.08
CA GLU A 396 25.22 4.28 -35.08
C GLU A 396 23.88 4.49 -34.36
N GLY A 397 23.28 5.65 -34.62
CA GLY A 397 21.97 6.00 -34.05
C GLY A 397 20.86 5.19 -34.72
N THR A 398 20.43 4.14 -34.05
CA THR A 398 19.07 3.62 -34.25
C THR A 398 18.13 4.49 -33.40
N GLY A 399 17.57 5.52 -34.06
CA GLY A 399 16.50 6.33 -33.50
C GLY A 399 15.24 5.45 -33.30
N GLU A 400 15.14 4.78 -32.19
CA GLU A 400 13.82 4.36 -31.66
C GLU A 400 13.11 5.63 -31.20
N GLN A 401 12.25 6.16 -32.05
CA GLN A 401 11.22 7.10 -31.67
C GLN A 401 10.37 6.36 -30.62
N GLY A 402 10.57 6.66 -29.33
CA GLY A 402 9.75 6.15 -28.24
C GLY A 402 8.27 6.35 -28.59
N ARG A 403 7.47 5.31 -28.45
CA ARG A 403 6.01 5.39 -28.62
C ARG A 403 5.50 6.54 -27.75
N ALA A 404 4.53 7.29 -28.24
CA ALA A 404 3.94 8.43 -27.53
C ALA A 404 3.41 8.09 -26.12
N ASP A 405 3.33 6.80 -25.82
CA ASP A 405 2.68 6.21 -24.65
C ASP A 405 3.63 5.68 -23.57
N ASP A 406 4.95 5.96 -23.59
CA ASP A 406 5.90 5.40 -22.63
C ASP A 406 6.12 6.34 -21.43
N LEU A 407 5.95 5.84 -20.20
CA LEU A 407 6.31 6.58 -18.98
C LEU A 407 7.78 6.40 -18.63
N GLU A 408 8.36 7.40 -17.97
CA GLU A 408 9.65 7.33 -17.31
C GLU A 408 9.44 7.27 -15.78
N VAL A 409 9.64 6.08 -15.18
CA VAL A 409 9.30 5.81 -13.79
C VAL A 409 10.53 5.95 -12.89
N TYR A 410 10.42 6.84 -11.90
CA TYR A 410 11.44 7.13 -10.88
C TYR A 410 11.07 6.47 -9.56
N GLY A 411 11.97 5.65 -9.00
CA GLY A 411 11.73 4.98 -7.72
C GLY A 411 13.02 4.71 -6.95
N ASP A 412 12.90 4.35 -5.68
CA ASP A 412 14.03 3.82 -4.94
C ASP A 412 14.29 2.34 -5.28
N SER A 413 15.27 1.73 -4.63
CA SER A 413 15.66 0.35 -4.92
C SER A 413 14.59 -0.70 -4.56
N ALA A 414 13.54 -0.34 -3.83
CA ALA A 414 12.44 -1.24 -3.50
C ALA A 414 11.52 -1.49 -4.72
N TYR A 415 11.45 -0.51 -5.63
CA TYR A 415 10.68 -0.59 -6.88
C TYR A 415 11.40 -1.32 -8.02
N GLY A 416 12.69 -1.61 -7.90
CA GLY A 416 13.55 -2.13 -8.98
C GLY A 416 13.93 -3.60 -8.81
N SER A 417 12.99 -4.49 -8.45
CA SER A 417 13.22 -5.93 -8.53
C SER A 417 13.36 -6.39 -9.99
N GLY A 418 13.91 -7.58 -10.21
CA GLY A 418 14.06 -8.12 -11.56
C GLY A 418 12.72 -8.29 -12.27
N GLU A 419 11.71 -8.80 -11.56
CA GLU A 419 10.35 -8.97 -12.05
C GLU A 419 9.69 -7.62 -12.40
N ALA A 420 9.84 -6.62 -11.51
CA ALA A 420 9.28 -5.30 -11.77
C ALA A 420 9.92 -4.64 -12.99
N ARG A 421 11.25 -4.76 -13.15
CA ARG A 421 11.95 -4.23 -14.33
C ARG A 421 11.50 -4.91 -15.62
N ALA A 422 11.25 -6.22 -15.58
CA ALA A 422 10.69 -6.95 -16.70
C ALA A 422 9.28 -6.43 -17.01
N ALA A 423 8.43 -6.28 -16.00
CA ALA A 423 7.06 -5.80 -16.17
C ALA A 423 7.00 -4.35 -16.70
N TYR A 424 7.85 -3.43 -16.21
CA TYR A 424 7.95 -2.07 -16.77
C TYR A 424 8.36 -2.08 -18.24
N ARG A 425 9.40 -2.86 -18.59
CA ARG A 425 9.86 -3.00 -19.98
C ARG A 425 8.76 -3.56 -20.88
N ASP A 426 8.09 -4.64 -20.43
CA ASP A 426 7.05 -5.31 -21.21
C ASP A 426 5.81 -4.42 -21.40
N ALA A 427 5.57 -3.47 -20.47
CA ALA A 427 4.58 -2.41 -20.58
C ALA A 427 5.07 -1.19 -21.40
N GLY A 428 6.31 -1.19 -21.89
CA GLY A 428 6.89 -0.09 -22.66
C GLY A 428 7.45 1.05 -21.83
N HIS A 429 7.54 0.93 -20.51
CA HIS A 429 7.98 2.03 -19.63
C HIS A 429 9.48 2.02 -19.38
N ASP A 430 10.09 3.19 -19.38
CA ASP A 430 11.47 3.42 -18.97
C ASP A 430 11.60 3.52 -17.45
N THR A 431 12.75 3.11 -16.91
CA THR A 431 12.97 3.17 -15.46
C THR A 431 14.23 3.94 -15.08
N VAL A 432 14.09 4.91 -14.20
CA VAL A 432 15.17 5.61 -13.48
C VAL A 432 15.12 5.20 -12.01
N ILE A 433 15.35 3.92 -11.77
CA ILE A 433 15.25 3.29 -10.46
C ILE A 433 16.62 2.84 -9.97
N LYS A 434 17.03 3.29 -8.78
CA LYS A 434 18.30 2.91 -8.20
C LYS A 434 18.39 1.38 -8.00
N PRO A 435 19.39 0.69 -8.57
CA PRO A 435 19.54 -0.74 -8.36
C PRO A 435 19.99 -1.05 -6.93
N LYS A 436 19.67 -2.25 -6.44
CA LYS A 436 20.23 -2.74 -5.18
C LYS A 436 21.74 -2.97 -5.36
N PRO A 437 22.59 -2.51 -4.42
CA PRO A 437 24.02 -2.73 -4.51
C PRO A 437 24.35 -4.22 -4.37
N LEU A 438 25.26 -4.71 -5.20
CA LEU A 438 25.79 -6.07 -5.05
C LEU A 438 26.72 -6.12 -3.82
N ARG A 439 26.61 -7.22 -3.09
CA ARG A 439 27.49 -7.50 -1.96
C ARG A 439 28.51 -8.58 -2.36
N PRO A 440 29.82 -8.28 -2.35
CA PRO A 440 30.82 -9.30 -2.57
C PRO A 440 30.83 -10.30 -1.41
N ALA A 441 31.18 -11.56 -1.69
CA ALA A 441 31.31 -12.57 -0.64
C ALA A 441 32.50 -12.35 0.27
N VAL A 442 33.51 -11.63 -0.22
CA VAL A 442 34.70 -11.19 0.50
C VAL A 442 34.77 -9.67 0.40
N PRO A 443 34.99 -8.91 1.48
CA PRO A 443 35.12 -7.46 1.41
C PRO A 443 36.15 -7.03 0.34
N GLY A 444 35.75 -6.11 -0.56
CA GLY A 444 36.58 -5.68 -1.70
C GLY A 444 36.83 -6.74 -2.77
N GLY A 445 36.16 -7.87 -2.70
CA GLY A 445 36.25 -8.96 -3.66
C GLY A 445 35.25 -8.89 -4.81
N PHE A 446 35.16 -9.98 -5.55
CA PHE A 446 34.31 -10.09 -6.73
C PHE A 446 32.81 -10.12 -6.40
N THR A 447 32.05 -9.36 -7.17
CA THR A 447 30.58 -9.33 -7.19
C THR A 447 30.05 -10.20 -8.32
N LEU A 448 28.73 -10.25 -8.50
CA LEU A 448 28.13 -10.96 -9.63
C LEU A 448 28.47 -10.32 -10.98
N ASP A 449 28.71 -9.01 -11.02
CA ASP A 449 29.08 -8.31 -12.26
C ASP A 449 30.44 -8.74 -12.83
N ASP A 450 31.31 -9.32 -11.99
CA ASP A 450 32.63 -9.84 -12.40
C ASP A 450 32.57 -11.23 -13.05
N PHE A 451 31.38 -11.86 -13.12
CA PHE A 451 31.17 -13.17 -13.73
C PHE A 451 30.45 -13.00 -15.08
N THR A 452 30.90 -13.71 -16.10
CA THR A 452 30.24 -13.73 -17.41
C THR A 452 29.13 -14.77 -17.39
N ILE A 453 27.90 -14.36 -17.70
CA ILE A 453 26.72 -15.22 -17.77
C ILE A 453 26.33 -15.36 -19.23
N SER A 454 26.28 -16.59 -19.74
CA SER A 454 25.71 -16.94 -21.04
C SER A 454 24.35 -17.60 -20.79
N GLU A 455 23.27 -16.89 -21.10
CA GLU A 455 21.90 -17.43 -20.97
C GLU A 455 21.65 -18.48 -22.05
N ASP A 456 22.17 -18.28 -23.26
CA ASP A 456 22.00 -19.19 -24.40
C ASP A 456 22.65 -20.57 -24.15
N ASP A 457 23.85 -20.57 -23.56
CA ASP A 457 24.58 -21.80 -23.23
C ASP A 457 24.22 -22.35 -21.86
N GLY A 458 23.45 -21.61 -21.05
CA GLY A 458 23.15 -21.97 -19.67
C GLY A 458 24.39 -22.07 -18.78
N THR A 459 25.41 -21.21 -18.99
CA THR A 459 26.69 -21.29 -18.29
C THR A 459 27.10 -19.99 -17.62
N VAL A 460 27.99 -20.11 -16.63
CA VAL A 460 28.63 -18.96 -15.97
C VAL A 460 30.14 -19.17 -15.91
N THR A 461 30.88 -18.16 -16.36
CA THR A 461 32.35 -18.11 -16.29
C THR A 461 32.82 -17.20 -15.18
N CYS A 462 33.67 -17.71 -14.29
CA CYS A 462 34.22 -16.93 -13.18
C CYS A 462 35.40 -16.04 -13.62
N PRO A 463 35.86 -15.06 -12.82
CA PRO A 463 37.01 -14.20 -13.12
C PRO A 463 38.34 -14.93 -13.38
N ALA A 464 38.46 -16.19 -12.96
CA ALA A 464 39.62 -17.05 -13.26
C ALA A 464 39.45 -17.83 -14.59
N GLY A 465 38.42 -17.56 -15.40
CA GLY A 465 38.18 -18.22 -16.68
C GLY A 465 37.57 -19.63 -16.60
N ILE A 466 37.11 -20.06 -15.42
CA ILE A 466 36.45 -21.36 -15.26
C ILE A 466 34.94 -21.22 -15.58
N THR A 467 34.46 -22.01 -16.55
CA THR A 467 33.05 -22.07 -16.93
C THR A 467 32.34 -23.26 -16.25
N ARG A 468 31.14 -23.03 -15.75
CA ARG A 468 30.27 -24.06 -15.13
C ARG A 468 28.85 -23.94 -15.62
N PRO A 469 28.15 -25.08 -15.78
CA PRO A 469 26.74 -25.08 -16.16
C PRO A 469 25.89 -24.54 -15.01
N MET A 470 24.80 -23.86 -15.38
CA MET A 470 23.74 -23.40 -14.50
C MET A 470 22.69 -24.51 -14.35
N SER A 471 22.32 -24.82 -13.11
CA SER A 471 21.26 -25.80 -12.84
C SER A 471 19.87 -25.26 -13.25
N PRO A 472 18.82 -26.13 -13.36
CA PRO A 472 17.45 -25.66 -13.59
C PRO A 472 16.95 -24.66 -12.53
N ALA A 473 17.45 -24.78 -11.29
CA ALA A 473 17.19 -23.79 -10.21
C ALA A 473 18.08 -22.52 -10.32
N ARG A 474 18.75 -22.33 -11.46
CA ARG A 474 19.65 -21.21 -11.75
C ARG A 474 20.78 -21.04 -10.74
N THR A 475 21.21 -22.13 -10.12
CA THR A 475 22.36 -22.16 -9.20
C THR A 475 23.59 -22.66 -9.93
N VAL A 476 24.72 -21.98 -9.70
CA VAL A 476 26.04 -22.34 -10.24
C VAL A 476 26.99 -22.58 -9.10
N THR A 477 27.68 -23.73 -9.12
CA THR A 477 28.67 -24.12 -8.11
C THR A 477 30.01 -24.39 -8.77
N PHE A 478 31.05 -23.68 -8.37
CA PHE A 478 32.42 -23.85 -8.88
C PHE A 478 33.19 -24.95 -8.14
N GLY A 479 32.81 -25.27 -6.91
CA GLY A 479 33.26 -26.45 -6.17
C GLY A 479 34.79 -26.61 -6.08
N ALA A 480 35.27 -27.81 -6.41
CA ALA A 480 36.69 -28.18 -6.36
C ALA A 480 37.61 -27.28 -7.23
N ALA A 481 37.07 -26.64 -8.29
CA ALA A 481 37.83 -25.71 -9.11
C ALA A 481 38.32 -24.48 -8.34
N CYS A 482 37.73 -24.19 -7.18
CA CYS A 482 38.19 -23.10 -6.29
C CYS A 482 39.34 -23.50 -5.37
N ALA A 483 39.67 -24.77 -5.23
CA ALA A 483 40.69 -25.23 -4.25
C ALA A 483 42.09 -24.67 -4.56
N GLY A 484 42.53 -24.71 -5.81
CA GLY A 484 43.80 -24.19 -6.29
C GLY A 484 43.74 -22.84 -6.99
N CYS A 485 42.58 -22.12 -6.93
CA CYS A 485 42.41 -20.88 -7.65
C CYS A 485 43.18 -19.72 -7.03
N PRO A 486 44.04 -19.01 -7.80
CA PRO A 486 44.82 -17.90 -7.29
C PRO A 486 43.95 -16.70 -6.85
N LEU A 487 42.72 -16.60 -7.36
CA LEU A 487 41.75 -15.53 -7.04
C LEU A 487 40.82 -15.90 -5.87
N ARG A 488 40.98 -17.07 -5.25
CA ARG A 488 40.09 -17.58 -4.21
C ARG A 488 39.88 -16.58 -3.06
N GLN A 489 40.95 -15.96 -2.59
CA GLN A 489 40.90 -15.03 -1.45
C GLN A 489 40.01 -13.81 -1.72
N ARG A 490 39.90 -13.39 -3.00
CA ARG A 490 38.99 -12.30 -3.43
C ARG A 490 37.60 -12.79 -3.83
N CYS A 491 37.39 -14.10 -3.96
CA CYS A 491 36.16 -14.67 -4.53
C CYS A 491 35.25 -15.28 -3.47
N THR A 492 35.77 -16.08 -2.53
CA THR A 492 34.95 -16.81 -1.57
C THR A 492 35.73 -17.25 -0.32
N THR A 493 35.03 -17.20 0.83
CA THR A 493 35.49 -17.82 2.08
C THR A 493 34.93 -19.22 2.29
N ALA A 494 33.99 -19.67 1.46
CA ALA A 494 33.34 -20.96 1.60
C ALA A 494 34.33 -22.11 1.38
N ARG A 495 34.30 -23.12 2.28
CA ARG A 495 35.15 -24.31 2.22
C ARG A 495 35.00 -25.03 0.88
N ASP A 496 33.78 -25.19 0.43
CA ASP A 496 33.39 -25.97 -0.76
C ASP A 496 33.41 -25.14 -2.06
N GLY A 497 34.03 -23.94 -2.05
CA GLY A 497 34.13 -23.08 -3.21
C GLY A 497 32.93 -22.12 -3.38
N ARG A 498 32.97 -21.33 -4.45
CA ARG A 498 31.93 -20.34 -4.76
C ARG A 498 30.67 -21.01 -5.29
N SER A 499 29.51 -20.68 -4.71
CA SER A 499 28.20 -20.99 -5.26
C SER A 499 27.37 -19.70 -5.31
N MET A 500 26.50 -19.57 -6.31
CA MET A 500 25.63 -18.42 -6.47
C MET A 500 24.36 -18.80 -7.25
N THR A 501 23.27 -18.09 -6.96
CA THR A 501 22.02 -18.20 -7.72
C THR A 501 21.92 -16.99 -8.65
N ILE A 502 21.62 -17.23 -9.91
CA ILE A 502 21.47 -16.22 -10.95
C ILE A 502 19.99 -15.89 -11.07
N HIS A 503 19.66 -14.61 -10.94
CA HIS A 503 18.27 -14.16 -11.08
C HIS A 503 17.75 -14.40 -12.51
N PRO A 504 16.48 -14.80 -12.73
CA PRO A 504 15.94 -14.97 -14.09
C PRO A 504 16.08 -13.69 -14.96
N HIS A 505 15.95 -12.53 -14.35
CA HIS A 505 16.11 -11.23 -15.01
C HIS A 505 17.48 -10.56 -14.73
N GLU A 506 18.54 -11.35 -14.58
CA GLU A 506 19.87 -10.80 -14.23
C GLU A 506 20.39 -9.83 -15.30
N GLY A 507 20.07 -10.07 -16.57
CA GLY A 507 20.40 -9.14 -17.66
C GLY A 507 19.85 -7.73 -17.43
N LEU A 508 18.58 -7.61 -17.02
CA LEU A 508 17.95 -6.32 -16.69
C LEU A 508 18.55 -5.67 -15.43
N LEU A 509 18.86 -6.48 -14.41
CA LEU A 509 19.49 -5.99 -13.19
C LEU A 509 20.92 -5.47 -13.48
N ARG A 510 21.67 -6.13 -14.33
CA ARG A 510 23.00 -5.72 -14.78
C ARG A 510 22.94 -4.44 -15.61
N ALA A 511 22.01 -4.34 -16.55
CA ALA A 511 21.76 -3.13 -17.33
C ALA A 511 21.42 -1.94 -16.42
N ALA A 512 20.57 -2.14 -15.41
CA ALA A 512 20.24 -1.10 -14.44
C ALA A 512 21.44 -0.66 -13.58
N ARG A 513 22.34 -1.58 -13.21
CA ARG A 513 23.57 -1.23 -12.50
C ARG A 513 24.53 -0.43 -13.40
N ALA A 514 24.64 -0.79 -14.68
CA ALA A 514 25.38 -0.01 -15.66
C ALA A 514 24.79 1.38 -15.86
N GLN A 515 23.47 1.47 -16.09
CA GLN A 515 22.74 2.74 -16.22
C GLN A 515 22.97 3.65 -15.01
N SER A 516 22.95 3.10 -13.78
CA SER A 516 23.12 3.91 -12.57
C SER A 516 24.49 4.59 -12.42
N ARG A 517 25.47 4.18 -13.22
CA ARG A 517 26.83 4.75 -13.25
C ARG A 517 26.97 5.86 -14.29
N THR A 518 26.01 6.05 -15.17
CA THR A 518 26.04 7.06 -16.23
C THR A 518 25.82 8.48 -15.69
N ALA A 519 26.26 9.47 -16.44
CA ALA A 519 26.06 10.88 -16.10
C ALA A 519 24.57 11.27 -16.18
N GLU A 520 23.87 10.73 -17.18
CA GLU A 520 22.44 10.96 -17.42
C GLU A 520 21.61 10.48 -16.22
N PHE A 521 21.91 9.28 -15.70
CA PHE A 521 21.22 8.77 -14.50
C PHE A 521 21.47 9.67 -13.29
N ARG A 522 22.72 10.10 -13.06
CA ARG A 522 23.08 10.97 -11.93
C ARG A 522 22.37 12.33 -12.00
N GLN A 523 22.15 12.84 -13.21
CA GLN A 523 21.41 14.08 -13.45
C GLN A 523 19.91 13.90 -13.28
N ALA A 524 19.34 12.80 -13.78
CA ALA A 524 17.89 12.55 -13.76
C ALA A 524 17.38 12.08 -12.39
N TYR A 525 18.11 11.20 -11.69
CA TYR A 525 17.65 10.53 -10.46
C TYR A 525 17.24 11.48 -9.32
N PRO A 526 17.87 12.66 -9.10
CA PRO A 526 17.44 13.62 -8.06
C PRO A 526 16.00 14.09 -8.19
N THR A 527 15.39 14.03 -9.40
CA THR A 527 13.97 14.31 -9.63
C THR A 527 13.06 13.50 -8.72
N ARG A 528 13.47 12.27 -8.36
CA ARG A 528 12.73 11.41 -7.42
C ARG A 528 12.49 12.09 -6.06
N SER A 529 13.36 12.97 -5.60
CA SER A 529 13.23 13.59 -4.26
C SER A 529 11.92 14.36 -4.07
N MET A 530 11.28 14.77 -5.16
CA MET A 530 10.01 15.49 -5.11
C MET A 530 8.89 14.62 -4.50
N ILE A 531 8.90 13.30 -4.73
CA ILE A 531 7.85 12.41 -4.20
C ILE A 531 7.82 12.38 -2.67
N GLU A 532 8.97 12.59 -2.01
CA GLU A 532 9.04 12.63 -0.54
C GLU A 532 8.16 13.75 0.05
N ARG A 533 8.06 14.88 -0.66
CA ARG A 533 7.17 15.99 -0.28
C ARG A 533 5.70 15.61 -0.47
N VAL A 534 5.37 14.94 -1.57
CA VAL A 534 4.00 14.45 -1.82
C VAL A 534 3.58 13.42 -0.77
N ILE A 535 4.46 12.47 -0.46
CA ILE A 535 4.26 11.49 0.62
C ILE A 535 4.07 12.20 1.98
N ALA A 536 4.86 13.22 2.26
CA ALA A 536 4.70 14.00 3.50
C ALA A 536 3.32 14.68 3.56
N TRP A 537 2.84 15.30 2.47
CA TRP A 537 1.50 15.89 2.42
C TRP A 537 0.38 14.87 2.60
N THR A 538 0.55 13.69 2.00
CA THR A 538 -0.43 12.61 2.13
C THR A 538 -0.47 12.05 3.55
N ALA A 539 0.70 11.87 4.18
CA ALA A 539 0.85 11.19 5.47
C ALA A 539 0.85 12.12 6.68
N THR A 540 0.78 13.44 6.51
CA THR A 540 0.81 14.37 7.65
C THR A 540 -0.27 15.44 7.56
N GLN A 541 -0.73 15.91 8.72
CA GLN A 541 -1.64 17.03 8.86
C GLN A 541 -1.18 17.90 10.04
N ASN A 542 -1.01 19.20 9.83
CA ASN A 542 -0.56 20.14 10.87
C ASN A 542 0.70 19.68 11.62
N GLY A 543 1.70 19.14 10.89
CA GLY A 543 2.95 18.63 11.46
C GLY A 543 2.84 17.28 12.20
N ARG A 544 1.66 16.68 12.26
CA ARG A 544 1.43 15.36 12.87
C ARG A 544 1.13 14.32 11.80
N ARG A 545 1.54 13.08 12.06
CA ARG A 545 1.18 11.98 11.16
C ARG A 545 -0.32 11.72 11.26
N VAL A 546 -0.91 11.50 10.10
CA VAL A 546 -2.29 11.04 9.97
C VAL A 546 -2.39 9.60 10.48
N LYS A 547 -3.41 9.34 11.27
CA LYS A 547 -3.80 8.01 11.74
C LYS A 547 -5.07 7.58 11.01
N LEU A 548 -5.07 6.37 10.48
CA LEU A 548 -6.25 5.80 9.81
C LEU A 548 -7.42 5.67 10.79
N ARG A 549 -8.64 5.76 10.26
CA ARG A 549 -9.89 5.70 11.05
C ARG A 549 -10.81 4.56 10.65
N TYR A 550 -10.45 3.83 9.59
CA TYR A 550 -11.31 2.78 9.04
C TYR A 550 -10.68 1.42 9.22
N ILE A 551 -11.54 0.40 9.34
CA ILE A 551 -11.13 -1.00 9.43
C ILE A 551 -11.09 -1.59 8.02
N GLY A 552 -9.97 -2.24 7.69
CA GLY A 552 -9.74 -2.96 6.45
C GLY A 552 -9.18 -2.11 5.31
N THR A 553 -8.55 -2.78 4.35
CA THR A 553 -7.84 -2.16 3.22
C THR A 553 -8.77 -1.32 2.35
N ALA A 554 -9.91 -1.87 1.91
CA ALA A 554 -10.79 -1.20 0.96
C ALA A 554 -11.32 0.17 1.44
N LYS A 555 -11.64 0.32 2.74
CA LYS A 555 -12.11 1.61 3.27
C LYS A 555 -10.97 2.62 3.44
N ASN A 556 -9.78 2.13 3.79
CA ASN A 556 -8.60 2.96 3.91
C ASN A 556 -8.06 3.36 2.53
N ASP A 557 -8.26 2.52 1.51
CA ASP A 557 -7.95 2.83 0.12
C ASP A 557 -8.86 3.94 -0.42
N ALA A 558 -10.17 3.81 -0.27
CA ALA A 558 -11.11 4.88 -0.63
C ALA A 558 -10.83 6.21 0.12
N TRP A 559 -10.38 6.12 1.38
CA TRP A 559 -9.89 7.30 2.12
C TRP A 559 -8.65 7.90 1.46
N LEU A 560 -7.68 7.07 1.05
CA LEU A 560 -6.45 7.54 0.39
C LEU A 560 -6.76 8.23 -0.93
N HIS A 561 -7.62 7.66 -1.76
CA HIS A 561 -8.07 8.26 -3.02
C HIS A 561 -8.72 9.63 -2.80
N ASN A 562 -9.65 9.75 -1.85
CA ASN A 562 -10.28 11.03 -1.53
C ASN A 562 -9.27 12.07 -0.99
N ARG A 563 -8.30 11.64 -0.17
CA ARG A 563 -7.25 12.51 0.33
C ARG A 563 -6.32 12.99 -0.79
N CYS A 564 -5.92 12.10 -1.69
CA CYS A 564 -5.11 12.45 -2.87
C CYS A 564 -5.86 13.42 -3.78
N ALA A 565 -7.15 13.21 -4.02
CA ALA A 565 -8.00 14.13 -4.77
C ALA A 565 -8.05 15.53 -4.14
N ALA A 566 -8.26 15.61 -2.83
CA ALA A 566 -8.28 16.88 -2.10
C ALA A 566 -6.91 17.61 -2.14
N LEU A 567 -5.81 16.86 -2.08
CA LEU A 567 -4.45 17.39 -2.23
C LEU A 567 -4.19 17.88 -3.66
N ASN A 568 -4.66 17.15 -4.66
CA ASN A 568 -4.58 17.55 -6.06
C ASN A 568 -5.34 18.85 -6.33
N LEU A 569 -6.56 18.97 -5.83
CA LEU A 569 -7.33 20.20 -5.97
C LEU A 569 -6.58 21.40 -5.35
N ARG A 570 -6.01 21.25 -4.15
CA ARG A 570 -5.15 22.25 -3.53
C ARG A 570 -3.91 22.58 -4.38
N THR A 571 -3.33 21.59 -5.03
CA THR A 571 -2.14 21.76 -5.89
C THR A 571 -2.52 22.49 -7.17
N LEU A 572 -3.62 22.14 -7.81
CA LEU A 572 -4.14 22.85 -8.99
C LEU A 572 -4.43 24.33 -8.69
N LEU A 573 -4.99 24.65 -7.53
CA LEU A 573 -5.22 26.04 -7.11
C LEU A 573 -3.90 26.83 -6.97
N ARG A 574 -2.82 26.19 -6.57
CA ARG A 574 -1.49 26.83 -6.56
C ARG A 574 -0.93 27.07 -7.97
N HIS A 575 -1.39 26.31 -8.94
CA HIS A 575 -1.11 26.51 -10.36
C HIS A 575 -2.10 27.44 -11.05
N GLY A 576 -2.95 28.14 -10.28
CA GLY A 576 -3.90 29.10 -10.81
C GLY A 576 -5.15 28.51 -11.44
N LEU A 577 -5.64 27.36 -10.91
CA LEU A 577 -6.88 26.76 -11.40
C LEU A 577 -8.04 27.74 -11.38
N THR A 578 -8.66 27.92 -12.53
CA THR A 578 -9.87 28.73 -12.71
C THR A 578 -10.73 28.11 -13.82
N ARG A 579 -11.89 28.71 -14.07
CA ARG A 579 -12.78 28.30 -15.16
C ARG A 579 -13.00 29.45 -16.13
N SER A 580 -12.78 29.20 -17.42
CA SER A 580 -12.97 30.18 -18.47
C SER A 580 -13.68 29.56 -19.68
N GLY A 581 -14.75 30.20 -20.16
CA GLY A 581 -15.53 29.68 -21.28
C GLY A 581 -16.13 28.29 -21.07
N GLY A 582 -16.39 27.91 -19.81
CA GLY A 582 -16.91 26.59 -19.47
C GLY A 582 -15.84 25.47 -19.32
N ALA A 583 -14.57 25.76 -19.60
CA ALA A 583 -13.43 24.82 -19.47
C ALA A 583 -12.58 25.11 -18.23
N TRP A 584 -11.98 24.08 -17.68
CA TRP A 584 -10.96 24.20 -16.62
C TRP A 584 -9.63 24.65 -17.25
N VAL A 585 -9.06 25.73 -16.74
CA VAL A 585 -7.81 26.31 -17.23
C VAL A 585 -6.89 26.69 -16.07
N LEU A 586 -5.61 26.84 -16.36
CA LEU A 586 -4.61 27.38 -15.40
C LEU A 586 -4.22 28.79 -15.84
N ALA A 587 -4.20 29.71 -14.88
CA ALA A 587 -3.85 31.13 -15.14
C ALA A 587 -2.34 31.31 -15.35
#